data_b7c314f6d61d3e750f972a88694d668f
#
_entry.id   b7c314f6d61d3e750f972a88694d668f
#
_cell.length_a   1.000
_cell.length_b   1.000
_cell.length_c   1.000
_cell.angle_alpha   90.00
_cell.angle_beta   90.00
_cell.angle_gamma   90.00
#
_symmetry.space_group_name_H-M   'P 1'
#
loop_
_entity.id
_entity.type
_entity.pdbx_description
1 polymer ?
#
loop_
_entity_poly.entity_id
_entity_poly.type
_entity_poly.pdbx_seq_one_letter_code
_entity_poly.pdbx_strand_id
1 'polypeptide(L)'
;MDCHAHVCGPATLFPYAKERIYTPPDATLESYQALLKMLRVNRAVLVQPSVYGTDNRAMLAALKSNPQQFRGVAVISSDPKVVSDQELADLHAAGVRGLRCNIVDIADKSAGLPIDQLRNLANRIQPLGWHLELLMHVNEYPNLAKTFEEFPVDLVFGHFGYVHAKHGIDDKGFQGLLELMKNQRAWVKMTGPYRICDGDLPYVDMRPFNDAVIEANPNRLIWGSDWPHVMVKKQMPHDADLCDLLDSWAQDSSLRNSILVDNPCILYDFPALKS
;
A
#
# COMPACT_ATOMS: atom_id res chain seq x y z
N MET A 1 -13.02 3.35 -2.84
CA MET A 1 -11.71 3.63 -3.50
C MET A 1 -10.89 2.36 -3.56
N ASP A 2 -10.02 2.24 -4.56
CA ASP A 2 -8.97 1.23 -4.60
C ASP A 2 -7.65 1.88 -4.15
N CYS A 3 -7.09 1.46 -3.02
CA CYS A 3 -5.92 2.10 -2.41
C CYS A 3 -4.60 1.38 -2.68
N HIS A 4 -4.59 0.41 -3.60
CA HIS A 4 -3.36 -0.29 -3.98
C HIS A 4 -3.47 -0.91 -5.37
N ALA A 5 -2.90 -0.25 -6.36
CA ALA A 5 -2.72 -0.77 -7.69
C ALA A 5 -1.42 -0.25 -8.33
N HIS A 6 -0.94 -0.95 -9.35
CA HIS A 6 0.27 -0.60 -10.07
C HIS A 6 -0.02 -0.43 -11.57
N VAL A 7 0.47 0.64 -12.17
CA VAL A 7 0.50 0.75 -13.64
C VAL A 7 1.89 0.38 -14.15
N CYS A 8 1.93 -0.49 -15.15
CA CYS A 8 3.15 -0.99 -15.74
C CYS A 8 3.07 -0.93 -17.28
N GLY A 9 4.12 -0.41 -17.91
CA GLY A 9 4.21 -0.34 -19.36
C GLY A 9 3.46 0.82 -20.03
N PRO A 10 3.53 0.89 -21.35
CA PRO A 10 4.38 0.02 -22.17
C PRO A 10 5.87 0.30 -21.95
N ALA A 11 6.69 -0.76 -21.94
CA ALA A 11 8.13 -0.65 -21.64
C ALA A 11 8.91 0.25 -22.63
N THR A 12 8.35 0.52 -23.80
CA THR A 12 8.92 1.44 -24.81
C THR A 12 8.82 2.89 -24.37
N LEU A 13 7.85 3.26 -23.53
CA LEU A 13 7.67 4.61 -22.98
C LEU A 13 8.24 4.72 -21.57
N PHE A 14 8.06 3.67 -20.79
CA PHE A 14 8.49 3.60 -19.40
C PHE A 14 9.40 2.36 -19.21
N PRO A 15 10.71 2.49 -19.49
CA PRO A 15 11.63 1.37 -19.38
C PRO A 15 11.78 0.92 -17.92
N TYR A 16 11.78 -0.39 -17.70
CA TYR A 16 11.99 -0.97 -16.40
C TYR A 16 13.45 -0.85 -15.92
N ALA A 17 13.65 -0.75 -14.62
CA ALA A 17 14.97 -0.74 -14.00
C ALA A 17 15.77 -2.01 -14.36
N LYS A 18 17.09 -1.88 -14.49
CA LYS A 18 17.96 -3.01 -14.83
C LYS A 18 18.01 -4.04 -13.69
N GLU A 19 17.96 -3.55 -12.45
CA GLU A 19 18.09 -4.34 -11.21
C GLU A 19 16.75 -4.97 -10.77
N ARG A 20 15.70 -4.88 -11.58
CA ARG A 20 14.41 -5.46 -11.26
C ARG A 20 14.47 -6.97 -11.08
N ILE A 21 13.73 -7.50 -10.13
CA ILE A 21 13.67 -8.94 -9.82
C ILE A 21 12.58 -9.69 -10.64
N TYR A 22 11.70 -8.97 -11.31
CA TYR A 22 10.68 -9.51 -12.21
C TYR A 22 10.36 -8.53 -13.33
N THR A 23 9.73 -9.04 -14.39
CA THR A 23 9.18 -8.20 -15.47
C THR A 23 7.68 -8.50 -15.58
N PRO A 24 6.80 -7.54 -15.25
CA PRO A 24 5.36 -7.73 -15.37
C PRO A 24 4.95 -7.71 -16.84
N PRO A 25 3.80 -8.29 -17.20
CA PRO A 25 3.14 -7.96 -18.45
C PRO A 25 2.73 -6.48 -18.43
N ASP A 26 2.46 -5.91 -19.63
CA ASP A 26 1.91 -4.56 -19.70
C ASP A 26 0.55 -4.52 -18.96
N ALA A 27 0.47 -3.59 -18.04
CA ALA A 27 -0.70 -3.29 -17.22
C ALA A 27 -0.93 -1.77 -17.28
N THR A 28 -1.50 -1.34 -18.40
CA THR A 28 -1.58 0.08 -18.75
C THR A 28 -2.66 0.81 -17.95
N LEU A 29 -2.60 2.13 -17.95
CA LEU A 29 -3.62 2.97 -17.31
C LEU A 29 -5.01 2.71 -17.91
N GLU A 30 -5.12 2.51 -19.23
CA GLU A 30 -6.40 2.22 -19.90
C GLU A 30 -7.01 0.92 -19.38
N SER A 31 -6.20 -0.14 -19.25
CA SER A 31 -6.65 -1.42 -18.70
C SER A 31 -7.13 -1.28 -17.28
N TYR A 32 -6.40 -0.50 -16.45
CA TYR A 32 -6.79 -0.25 -15.07
C TYR A 32 -8.08 0.59 -14.97
N GLN A 33 -8.24 1.61 -15.81
CA GLN A 33 -9.48 2.40 -15.86
C GLN A 33 -10.69 1.55 -16.28
N ALA A 34 -10.51 0.59 -17.18
CA ALA A 34 -11.56 -0.37 -17.55
C ALA A 34 -11.97 -1.23 -16.33
N LEU A 35 -10.99 -1.71 -15.54
CA LEU A 35 -11.25 -2.41 -14.29
C LEU A 35 -12.01 -1.54 -13.28
N LEU A 36 -11.54 -0.33 -13.02
CA LEU A 36 -12.19 0.59 -12.09
C LEU A 36 -13.65 0.86 -12.47
N LYS A 37 -13.92 1.02 -13.78
CA LYS A 37 -15.29 1.17 -14.29
C LYS A 37 -16.15 -0.08 -14.04
N MET A 38 -15.60 -1.27 -14.25
CA MET A 38 -16.28 -2.54 -14.01
C MET A 38 -16.62 -2.71 -12.52
N LEU A 39 -15.66 -2.39 -11.63
CA LEU A 39 -15.83 -2.45 -10.18
C LEU A 39 -16.62 -1.25 -9.59
N ARG A 40 -17.01 -0.27 -10.43
CA ARG A 40 -17.67 0.98 -9.99
C ARG A 40 -16.84 1.78 -8.97
N VAL A 41 -15.52 1.73 -9.11
CA VAL A 41 -14.57 2.46 -8.28
C VAL A 41 -14.22 3.80 -8.93
N ASN A 42 -14.47 4.90 -8.24
CA ASN A 42 -14.31 6.25 -8.78
C ASN A 42 -12.93 6.85 -8.55
N ARG A 43 -12.21 6.42 -7.53
CA ARG A 43 -10.91 6.96 -7.13
C ARG A 43 -9.94 5.84 -6.81
N ALA A 44 -8.66 6.06 -7.10
CA ALA A 44 -7.64 5.07 -6.81
C ALA A 44 -6.29 5.69 -6.41
N VAL A 45 -5.49 4.88 -5.71
CA VAL A 45 -4.13 5.21 -5.32
C VAL A 45 -3.18 4.28 -6.08
N LEU A 46 -2.35 4.90 -6.91
CA LEU A 46 -1.31 4.21 -7.66
C LEU A 46 -0.05 4.13 -6.81
N VAL A 47 0.41 2.93 -6.58
CA VAL A 47 1.64 2.66 -5.82
C VAL A 47 2.75 2.35 -6.80
N GLN A 48 3.90 2.99 -6.64
CA GLN A 48 5.06 2.74 -7.49
C GLN A 48 5.51 1.27 -7.40
N PRO A 49 5.49 0.49 -8.50
CA PRO A 49 5.99 -0.87 -8.49
C PRO A 49 7.52 -0.91 -8.47
N SER A 50 8.09 -1.92 -7.81
CA SER A 50 9.55 -2.06 -7.65
C SER A 50 10.33 -2.20 -8.98
N VAL A 51 9.65 -2.62 -10.04
CA VAL A 51 10.25 -2.79 -11.38
C VAL A 51 10.78 -1.50 -12.01
N TYR A 52 10.36 -0.34 -11.51
CA TYR A 52 10.86 0.97 -11.97
C TYR A 52 11.89 1.59 -11.03
N GLY A 53 12.16 0.98 -9.86
CA GLY A 53 13.01 1.60 -8.85
C GLY A 53 12.48 2.98 -8.47
N THR A 54 13.31 4.01 -8.58
CA THR A 54 12.96 5.41 -8.27
C THR A 54 12.39 6.19 -9.46
N ASP A 55 12.20 5.58 -10.62
CA ASP A 55 11.61 6.24 -11.79
C ASP A 55 10.08 6.25 -11.72
N ASN A 56 9.50 7.29 -11.16
CA ASN A 56 8.06 7.44 -10.97
C ASN A 56 7.29 7.90 -12.22
N ARG A 57 7.92 8.03 -13.40
CA ARG A 57 7.31 8.64 -14.58
C ARG A 57 6.02 7.98 -15.05
N ALA A 58 5.93 6.64 -14.99
CA ALA A 58 4.72 5.91 -15.38
C ALA A 58 3.54 6.28 -14.48
N MET A 59 3.75 6.25 -13.16
CA MET A 59 2.74 6.65 -12.17
C MET A 59 2.37 8.12 -12.33
N LEU A 60 3.35 9.03 -12.44
CA LEU A 60 3.10 10.47 -12.58
C LEU A 60 2.32 10.82 -13.86
N ALA A 61 2.57 10.13 -14.97
CA ALA A 61 1.77 10.27 -16.19
C ALA A 61 0.30 9.91 -15.96
N ALA A 62 0.04 8.83 -15.20
CA ALA A 62 -1.30 8.42 -14.82
C ALA A 62 -1.97 9.45 -13.90
N LEU A 63 -1.29 9.96 -12.86
CA LEU A 63 -1.82 11.01 -11.98
C LEU A 63 -2.20 12.27 -12.75
N LYS A 64 -1.33 12.69 -13.67
CA LYS A 64 -1.56 13.88 -14.51
C LYS A 64 -2.78 13.74 -15.43
N SER A 65 -3.09 12.53 -15.88
CA SER A 65 -4.22 12.28 -16.79
C SER A 65 -5.57 12.55 -16.14
N ASN A 66 -5.68 12.30 -14.84
CA ASN A 66 -6.91 12.56 -14.07
C ASN A 66 -6.62 12.86 -12.58
N PRO A 67 -6.22 14.10 -12.25
CA PRO A 67 -5.83 14.49 -10.88
C PRO A 67 -6.96 14.37 -9.84
N GLN A 68 -8.21 14.33 -10.28
CA GLN A 68 -9.37 14.16 -9.39
C GLN A 68 -9.61 12.69 -9.02
N GLN A 69 -9.18 11.78 -9.88
CA GLN A 69 -9.37 10.35 -9.71
C GLN A 69 -8.20 9.68 -8.97
N PHE A 70 -6.97 10.16 -9.19
CA PHE A 70 -5.77 9.45 -8.77
C PHE A 70 -4.96 10.19 -7.71
N ARG A 71 -4.36 9.41 -6.79
CA ARG A 71 -3.24 9.80 -5.92
C ARG A 71 -2.11 8.80 -6.09
N GLY A 72 -0.92 9.17 -5.65
CA GLY A 72 0.27 8.34 -5.80
C GLY A 72 1.00 8.08 -4.49
N VAL A 73 1.65 6.92 -4.43
CA VAL A 73 2.67 6.59 -3.43
C VAL A 73 3.96 6.31 -4.20
N ALA A 74 4.93 7.22 -4.08
CA ALA A 74 6.16 7.23 -4.87
C ALA A 74 7.30 6.44 -4.19
N VAL A 75 8.33 6.12 -4.95
CA VAL A 75 9.61 5.64 -4.44
C VAL A 75 10.67 6.69 -4.79
N ILE A 76 11.45 7.13 -3.80
CA ILE A 76 12.57 8.05 -4.00
C ILE A 76 13.84 7.48 -3.37
N SER A 77 14.99 8.04 -3.74
CA SER A 77 16.25 7.73 -3.06
C SER A 77 16.20 8.15 -1.59
N SER A 78 16.73 7.33 -0.71
CA SER A 78 16.93 7.70 0.70
C SER A 78 18.07 8.70 0.91
N ASP A 79 18.93 8.90 -0.10
CA ASP A 79 19.98 9.89 -0.08
C ASP A 79 19.40 11.30 -0.30
N PRO A 80 19.46 12.20 0.70
CA PRO A 80 18.89 13.54 0.60
C PRO A 80 19.57 14.42 -0.46
N LYS A 81 20.75 14.03 -0.92
CA LYS A 81 21.46 14.74 -2.00
C LYS A 81 20.92 14.42 -3.39
N VAL A 82 20.17 13.32 -3.53
CA VAL A 82 19.63 12.86 -4.81
C VAL A 82 18.25 13.46 -5.09
N VAL A 83 17.45 13.73 -4.05
CA VAL A 83 16.09 14.28 -4.18
C VAL A 83 16.01 15.57 -3.39
N SER A 84 15.79 16.68 -4.10
CA SER A 84 15.64 18.03 -3.53
C SER A 84 14.25 18.23 -2.91
N ASP A 85 14.11 19.26 -2.08
CA ASP A 85 12.80 19.64 -1.53
C ASP A 85 11.86 20.17 -2.61
N GLN A 86 12.40 20.77 -3.70
CA GLN A 86 11.61 21.17 -4.85
C GLN A 86 11.00 19.95 -5.56
N GLU A 87 11.76 18.87 -5.75
CA GLU A 87 11.23 17.63 -6.34
C GLU A 87 10.13 17.01 -5.45
N LEU A 88 10.26 17.08 -4.13
CA LEU A 88 9.18 16.66 -3.22
C LEU A 88 7.93 17.54 -3.38
N ALA A 89 8.10 18.86 -3.53
CA ALA A 89 7.00 19.78 -3.78
C ALA A 89 6.32 19.50 -5.13
N ASP A 90 7.10 19.21 -6.17
CA ASP A 90 6.58 18.86 -7.51
C ASP A 90 5.81 17.52 -7.48
N LEU A 91 6.30 16.53 -6.76
CA LEU A 91 5.59 15.26 -6.53
C LEU A 91 4.27 15.51 -5.77
N HIS A 92 4.28 16.37 -4.75
CA HIS A 92 3.07 16.73 -4.00
C HIS A 92 2.03 17.40 -4.91
N ALA A 93 2.46 18.37 -5.72
CA ALA A 93 1.60 19.06 -6.69
C ALA A 93 1.03 18.11 -7.74
N ALA A 94 1.78 17.05 -8.11
CA ALA A 94 1.32 15.99 -9.01
C ALA A 94 0.32 15.03 -8.38
N GLY A 95 0.07 15.10 -7.06
CA GLY A 95 -0.90 14.25 -6.37
C GLY A 95 -0.30 13.09 -5.57
N VAL A 96 1.03 13.07 -5.36
CA VAL A 96 1.67 12.10 -4.46
C VAL A 96 1.33 12.44 -3.01
N ARG A 97 1.05 11.43 -2.18
CA ARG A 97 0.67 11.58 -0.77
C ARG A 97 1.42 10.63 0.18
N GLY A 98 2.39 9.89 -0.33
CA GLY A 98 3.21 9.01 0.48
C GLY A 98 4.43 8.49 -0.25
N LEU A 99 5.34 7.88 0.51
CA LEU A 99 6.50 7.17 -0.03
C LEU A 99 6.41 5.69 0.31
N ARG A 100 6.75 4.83 -0.66
CA ARG A 100 6.88 3.39 -0.46
C ARG A 100 8.32 3.01 -0.15
N CYS A 101 8.50 2.23 0.92
CA CYS A 101 9.75 1.58 1.28
C CYS A 101 9.55 0.05 1.23
N ASN A 102 10.22 -0.59 0.28
CA ASN A 102 10.18 -2.05 0.12
C ASN A 102 11.29 -2.67 0.96
N ILE A 103 10.93 -3.27 2.09
CA ILE A 103 11.84 -3.94 3.02
C ILE A 103 11.98 -5.43 2.71
N VAL A 104 10.99 -6.01 2.01
CA VAL A 104 10.99 -7.44 1.64
C VAL A 104 12.14 -7.78 0.71
N ASP A 105 12.43 -6.91 -0.25
CA ASP A 105 13.41 -7.14 -1.31
C ASP A 105 14.82 -6.60 -0.97
N ILE A 106 15.07 -6.22 0.30
CA ILE A 106 16.41 -5.82 0.74
C ILE A 106 17.35 -7.03 0.64
N ALA A 107 18.44 -6.88 -0.12
CA ALA A 107 19.39 -7.95 -0.42
C ALA A 107 20.13 -8.44 0.83
N ASP A 108 20.50 -7.55 1.74
CA ASP A 108 21.19 -7.88 2.99
C ASP A 108 20.27 -7.66 4.19
N LYS A 109 19.58 -8.71 4.61
CA LYS A 109 18.73 -8.71 5.81
C LYS A 109 19.54 -8.75 7.12
N SER A 110 20.83 -9.02 7.09
CA SER A 110 21.66 -9.11 8.30
C SER A 110 21.89 -7.74 8.96
N ALA A 111 21.79 -6.67 8.20
CA ALA A 111 21.87 -5.28 8.69
C ALA A 111 20.62 -4.84 9.49
N GLY A 112 19.57 -5.68 9.52
CA GLY A 112 18.29 -5.35 10.15
C GLY A 112 17.50 -4.27 9.42
N LEU A 113 16.52 -3.68 10.11
CA LEU A 113 15.67 -2.65 9.54
C LEU A 113 16.44 -1.31 9.42
N PRO A 114 16.44 -0.64 8.26
CA PRO A 114 17.18 0.61 8.03
C PRO A 114 16.48 1.82 8.69
N ILE A 115 16.34 1.78 10.02
CA ILE A 115 15.53 2.72 10.80
C ILE A 115 15.95 4.17 10.59
N ASP A 116 17.25 4.47 10.57
CA ASP A 116 17.75 5.83 10.37
C ASP A 116 17.37 6.39 9.00
N GLN A 117 17.44 5.55 7.96
CA GLN A 117 17.01 5.94 6.60
C GLN A 117 15.51 6.18 6.54
N LEU A 118 14.71 5.30 7.15
CA LEU A 118 13.25 5.45 7.22
C LEU A 118 12.87 6.70 7.99
N ARG A 119 13.54 6.99 9.11
CA ARG A 119 13.31 8.20 9.92
C ARG A 119 13.71 9.47 9.17
N ASN A 120 14.81 9.44 8.44
CA ASN A 120 15.23 10.57 7.59
C ASN A 120 14.19 10.85 6.48
N LEU A 121 13.69 9.83 5.80
CA LEU A 121 12.60 9.99 4.83
C LEU A 121 11.35 10.53 5.48
N ALA A 122 10.95 9.98 6.64
CA ALA A 122 9.77 10.41 7.38
C ALA A 122 9.85 11.89 7.79
N ASN A 123 10.99 12.35 8.31
CA ASN A 123 11.20 13.75 8.65
C ASN A 123 11.06 14.69 7.45
N ARG A 124 11.53 14.27 6.26
CA ARG A 124 11.43 15.09 5.05
C ARG A 124 10.01 15.22 4.51
N ILE A 125 9.18 14.19 4.69
CA ILE A 125 7.80 14.19 4.16
C ILE A 125 6.76 14.65 5.18
N GLN A 126 7.13 14.77 6.46
CA GLN A 126 6.24 15.25 7.51
C GLN A 126 5.61 16.62 7.20
N PRO A 127 6.37 17.63 6.72
CA PRO A 127 5.78 18.94 6.39
C PRO A 127 4.76 18.90 5.24
N LEU A 128 4.79 17.84 4.41
CA LEU A 128 3.86 17.64 3.31
C LEU A 128 2.59 16.88 3.72
N GLY A 129 2.52 16.42 4.99
CA GLY A 129 1.43 15.60 5.48
C GLY A 129 1.38 14.19 4.84
N TRP A 130 2.51 13.68 4.36
CA TRP A 130 2.59 12.36 3.73
C TRP A 130 2.83 11.26 4.77
N HIS A 131 2.56 10.02 4.35
CA HIS A 131 2.83 8.81 5.12
C HIS A 131 3.99 7.99 4.52
N LEU A 132 4.54 7.08 5.30
CA LEU A 132 5.43 6.02 4.82
C LEU A 132 4.66 4.71 4.64
N GLU A 133 4.64 4.16 3.43
CA GLU A 133 4.10 2.84 3.13
C GLU A 133 5.20 1.80 3.18
N LEU A 134 5.07 0.82 4.08
CA LEU A 134 6.05 -0.22 4.33
C LEU A 134 5.55 -1.55 3.74
N LEU A 135 6.31 -2.11 2.82
CA LEU A 135 6.18 -3.50 2.40
C LEU A 135 7.20 -4.31 3.19
N MET A 136 6.75 -5.01 4.23
CA MET A 136 7.62 -5.76 5.13
C MET A 136 6.88 -6.93 5.77
N HIS A 137 7.60 -7.99 6.08
CA HIS A 137 7.10 -9.09 6.88
C HIS A 137 7.17 -8.71 8.37
N VAL A 138 6.08 -8.20 8.96
CA VAL A 138 6.11 -7.71 10.35
C VAL A 138 6.44 -8.81 11.36
N ASN A 139 6.16 -10.09 11.06
CA ASN A 139 6.54 -11.23 11.89
C ASN A 139 8.07 -11.40 12.07
N GLU A 140 8.89 -10.80 11.19
CA GLU A 140 10.35 -10.78 11.36
C GLU A 140 10.80 -9.74 12.42
N TYR A 141 9.88 -8.89 12.93
CA TYR A 141 10.20 -7.75 13.81
C TYR A 141 9.36 -7.76 15.10
N PRO A 142 9.72 -8.61 16.08
CA PRO A 142 8.92 -8.82 17.30
C PRO A 142 8.80 -7.57 18.20
N ASN A 143 9.62 -6.55 17.98
CA ASN A 143 9.58 -5.27 18.69
C ASN A 143 9.00 -4.14 17.84
N LEU A 144 8.14 -4.46 16.86
CA LEU A 144 7.62 -3.52 15.85
C LEU A 144 7.01 -2.26 16.48
N ALA A 145 6.14 -2.41 17.48
CA ALA A 145 5.48 -1.28 18.14
C ALA A 145 6.52 -0.29 18.71
N LYS A 146 7.45 -0.77 19.51
CA LYS A 146 8.51 0.06 20.10
C LYS A 146 9.39 0.73 19.05
N THR A 147 9.66 0.03 17.93
CA THR A 147 10.49 0.56 16.85
C THR A 147 9.86 1.78 16.18
N PHE A 148 8.54 1.79 16.05
CA PHE A 148 7.82 2.80 15.28
C PHE A 148 6.91 3.74 16.09
N GLU A 149 6.82 3.58 17.41
CA GLU A 149 5.92 4.39 18.28
C GLU A 149 6.13 5.90 18.14
N GLU A 150 7.37 6.34 17.94
CA GLU A 150 7.75 7.76 17.81
C GLU A 150 8.09 8.19 16.38
N PHE A 151 7.60 7.48 15.37
CA PHE A 151 7.81 7.93 13.98
C PHE A 151 7.06 9.24 13.71
N PRO A 152 7.67 10.18 12.95
CA PRO A 152 7.10 11.54 12.80
C PRO A 152 5.89 11.59 11.85
N VAL A 153 5.61 10.51 11.12
CA VAL A 153 4.50 10.39 10.16
C VAL A 153 3.70 9.11 10.41
N ASP A 154 2.48 9.06 9.89
CA ASP A 154 1.71 7.83 9.83
C ASP A 154 2.42 6.76 9.01
N LEU A 155 2.29 5.51 9.43
CA LEU A 155 2.82 4.35 8.72
C LEU A 155 1.67 3.59 8.06
N VAL A 156 1.89 3.09 6.86
CA VAL A 156 0.92 2.24 6.15
C VAL A 156 1.55 0.89 5.88
N PHE A 157 0.95 -0.17 6.40
CA PHE A 157 1.42 -1.53 6.19
C PHE A 157 0.58 -2.22 5.10
N GLY A 158 1.24 -2.61 4.01
CA GLY A 158 0.60 -3.36 2.93
C GLY A 158 0.25 -4.79 3.35
N HIS A 159 -0.79 -5.36 2.74
CA HIS A 159 -1.11 -6.80 2.82
C HIS A 159 -1.16 -7.34 4.27
N PHE A 160 -1.91 -6.68 5.16
CA PHE A 160 -2.00 -7.09 6.58
C PHE A 160 -0.64 -7.17 7.29
N GLY A 161 0.32 -6.31 6.92
CA GLY A 161 1.69 -6.39 7.43
C GLY A 161 2.51 -7.54 6.83
N TYR A 162 2.00 -8.15 5.75
CA TYR A 162 2.63 -9.24 4.99
C TYR A 162 2.96 -10.47 5.86
N VAL A 163 2.12 -10.75 6.86
CA VAL A 163 2.23 -11.91 7.75
C VAL A 163 1.48 -13.08 7.13
N HIS A 164 2.19 -14.18 6.89
CA HIS A 164 1.52 -15.39 6.41
C HIS A 164 0.61 -15.99 7.48
N ALA A 165 -0.60 -16.39 7.11
CA ALA A 165 -1.64 -16.89 8.04
C ALA A 165 -1.18 -18.03 8.96
N LYS A 166 -0.22 -18.86 8.51
CA LYS A 166 0.36 -19.93 9.32
C LYS A 166 1.03 -19.48 10.63
N HIS A 167 1.43 -18.20 10.73
CA HIS A 167 2.04 -17.66 11.96
C HIS A 167 1.00 -17.41 13.06
N GLY A 168 -0.29 -17.32 12.70
CA GLY A 168 -1.37 -17.02 13.64
C GLY A 168 -1.39 -15.55 14.06
N ILE A 169 -2.50 -15.14 14.67
CA ILE A 169 -2.68 -13.77 15.15
C ILE A 169 -1.83 -13.42 16.38
N ASP A 170 -1.35 -14.44 17.11
CA ASP A 170 -0.51 -14.25 18.30
C ASP A 170 0.96 -13.97 17.96
N ASP A 171 1.31 -13.92 16.68
CA ASP A 171 2.66 -13.52 16.26
C ASP A 171 3.03 -12.15 16.83
N LYS A 172 4.23 -12.05 17.42
CA LYS A 172 4.66 -10.84 18.16
C LYS A 172 4.76 -9.60 17.27
N GLY A 173 5.19 -9.75 16.02
CA GLY A 173 5.26 -8.63 15.08
C GLY A 173 3.87 -8.18 14.66
N PHE A 174 2.95 -9.13 14.42
CA PHE A 174 1.56 -8.80 14.13
C PHE A 174 0.86 -8.14 15.33
N GLN A 175 1.09 -8.63 16.57
CA GLN A 175 0.59 -7.96 17.76
C GLN A 175 1.14 -6.53 17.90
N GLY A 176 2.43 -6.31 17.56
CA GLY A 176 3.02 -4.98 17.49
C GLY A 176 2.35 -4.08 16.44
N LEU A 177 1.93 -4.63 15.30
CA LEU A 177 1.15 -3.88 14.30
C LEU A 177 -0.22 -3.47 14.86
N LEU A 178 -0.94 -4.39 15.52
CA LEU A 178 -2.23 -4.09 16.16
C LEU A 178 -2.09 -3.01 17.25
N GLU A 179 -1.00 -3.02 18.01
CA GLU A 179 -0.70 -1.99 19.00
C GLU A 179 -0.48 -0.61 18.35
N LEU A 180 0.29 -0.54 17.26
CA LEU A 180 0.47 0.70 16.49
C LEU A 180 -0.86 1.22 15.92
N MET A 181 -1.77 0.35 15.47
CA MET A 181 -3.10 0.74 15.02
C MET A 181 -3.94 1.32 16.16
N LYS A 182 -3.97 0.66 17.33
CA LYS A 182 -4.69 1.16 18.53
C LYS A 182 -4.19 2.54 18.94
N ASN A 183 -2.88 2.78 18.85
CA ASN A 183 -2.22 4.05 19.15
C ASN A 183 -2.30 5.06 17.99
N GLN A 184 -3.07 4.77 16.96
CA GLN A 184 -3.27 5.63 15.78
C GLN A 184 -1.97 5.97 15.02
N ARG A 185 -0.96 5.09 15.08
CA ARG A 185 0.34 5.27 14.41
C ARG A 185 0.44 4.49 13.10
N ALA A 186 -0.42 3.49 12.90
CA ALA A 186 -0.38 2.63 11.73
C ALA A 186 -1.75 2.52 11.05
N TRP A 187 -1.69 2.43 9.72
CA TRP A 187 -2.77 2.04 8.83
C TRP A 187 -2.48 0.65 8.27
N VAL A 188 -3.52 -0.12 7.99
CA VAL A 188 -3.40 -1.42 7.35
C VAL A 188 -4.18 -1.45 6.04
N LYS A 189 -3.51 -1.91 4.97
CA LYS A 189 -4.16 -2.23 3.71
C LYS A 189 -4.67 -3.66 3.75
N MET A 190 -5.98 -3.81 3.63
CA MET A 190 -6.69 -5.08 3.47
C MET A 190 -6.60 -5.51 2.01
N THR A 191 -5.42 -5.95 1.58
CA THR A 191 -5.10 -6.26 0.18
C THR A 191 -4.40 -7.60 0.07
N GLY A 192 -4.53 -8.27 -1.08
CA GLY A 192 -3.72 -9.42 -1.45
C GLY A 192 -3.74 -10.60 -0.48
N PRO A 193 -4.89 -11.10 0.02
CA PRO A 193 -4.94 -12.23 0.93
C PRO A 193 -4.28 -13.48 0.35
N TYR A 194 -4.35 -13.66 -0.97
CA TYR A 194 -3.69 -14.74 -1.69
C TYR A 194 -2.16 -14.74 -1.60
N ARG A 195 -1.54 -13.63 -1.15
CA ARG A 195 -0.08 -13.53 -0.95
C ARG A 195 0.38 -14.11 0.38
N ILE A 196 -0.53 -14.16 1.34
CA ILE A 196 -0.24 -14.46 2.76
C ILE A 196 -1.08 -15.60 3.31
N CYS A 197 -1.74 -16.36 2.44
CA CYS A 197 -2.56 -17.53 2.75
C CYS A 197 -2.34 -18.59 1.68
N ASP A 198 -2.23 -19.86 2.09
CA ASP A 198 -2.10 -20.98 1.17
C ASP A 198 -3.44 -21.39 0.55
N GLY A 199 -4.55 -21.08 1.22
CA GLY A 199 -5.90 -21.42 0.78
C GLY A 199 -6.36 -20.61 -0.43
N ASP A 200 -7.45 -21.10 -1.03
CA ASP A 200 -8.17 -20.43 -2.10
C ASP A 200 -9.27 -19.52 -1.55
N LEU A 201 -9.92 -18.76 -2.44
CA LEU A 201 -11.10 -17.97 -2.11
C LEU A 201 -12.15 -18.84 -1.37
N PRO A 202 -12.71 -18.41 -0.24
CA PRO A 202 -12.68 -17.06 0.34
C PRO A 202 -11.57 -16.79 1.38
N TYR A 203 -10.43 -17.45 1.30
CA TYR A 203 -9.24 -17.24 2.16
C TYR A 203 -9.58 -17.30 3.66
N VAL A 204 -10.20 -18.37 4.08
CA VAL A 204 -10.74 -18.55 5.46
C VAL A 204 -9.69 -18.35 6.55
N ASP A 205 -8.43 -18.70 6.25
CA ASP A 205 -7.31 -18.55 7.19
C ASP A 205 -6.99 -17.08 7.50
N MET A 206 -7.46 -16.16 6.64
CA MET A 206 -7.30 -14.73 6.86
C MET A 206 -8.39 -14.12 7.74
N ARG A 207 -9.45 -14.87 8.05
CA ARG A 207 -10.56 -14.34 8.85
C ARG A 207 -10.12 -13.86 10.24
N PRO A 208 -9.29 -14.59 11.01
CA PRO A 208 -8.80 -14.11 12.30
C PRO A 208 -7.98 -12.82 12.20
N PHE A 209 -7.17 -12.68 11.14
CA PHE A 209 -6.37 -11.46 10.90
C PHE A 209 -7.26 -10.27 10.57
N ASN A 210 -8.27 -10.48 9.73
CA ASN A 210 -9.26 -9.48 9.39
C ASN A 210 -9.99 -8.96 10.63
N ASP A 211 -10.51 -9.88 11.44
CA ASP A 211 -11.26 -9.54 12.64
C ASP A 211 -10.37 -8.78 13.66
N ALA A 212 -9.10 -9.20 13.80
CA ALA A 212 -8.14 -8.54 14.68
C ALA A 212 -7.81 -7.10 14.26
N VAL A 213 -7.62 -6.82 12.96
CA VAL A 213 -7.34 -5.45 12.50
C VAL A 213 -8.57 -4.55 12.59
N ILE A 214 -9.79 -5.08 12.36
CA ILE A 214 -11.04 -4.36 12.55
C ILE A 214 -11.22 -4.01 14.04
N GLU A 215 -11.00 -4.96 14.94
CA GLU A 215 -11.07 -4.75 16.40
C GLU A 215 -10.03 -3.73 16.88
N ALA A 216 -8.83 -3.78 16.33
CA ALA A 216 -7.75 -2.88 16.72
C ALA A 216 -8.08 -1.42 16.41
N ASN A 217 -8.47 -1.10 15.18
CA ASN A 217 -8.89 0.26 14.80
C ASN A 217 -9.54 0.31 13.41
N PRO A 218 -10.87 0.30 13.31
CA PRO A 218 -11.56 0.34 12.01
C PRO A 218 -11.33 1.63 11.22
N ASN A 219 -10.95 2.72 11.90
CA ASN A 219 -10.66 4.01 11.26
C ASN A 219 -9.24 4.08 10.66
N ARG A 220 -8.47 3.02 10.75
CA ARG A 220 -7.12 2.88 10.20
C ARG A 220 -7.00 1.76 9.17
N LEU A 221 -8.12 1.39 8.56
CA LEU A 221 -8.21 0.36 7.53
C LEU A 221 -8.53 0.98 6.18
N ILE A 222 -7.89 0.48 5.15
CA ILE A 222 -8.15 0.80 3.75
C ILE A 222 -8.08 -0.48 2.91
N TRP A 223 -8.80 -0.49 1.78
CA TRP A 223 -8.84 -1.62 0.87
C TRP A 223 -8.14 -1.30 -0.46
N GLY A 224 -7.63 -2.33 -1.16
CA GLY A 224 -7.12 -2.22 -2.51
C GLY A 224 -7.13 -3.54 -3.24
N SER A 225 -7.24 -3.49 -4.58
CA SER A 225 -7.27 -4.67 -5.45
C SER A 225 -5.94 -5.41 -5.50
N ASP A 226 -4.83 -4.67 -5.42
CA ASP A 226 -3.48 -5.16 -5.70
C ASP A 226 -3.27 -5.49 -7.19
N TRP A 227 -4.13 -4.89 -8.07
CA TRP A 227 -3.99 -5.02 -9.51
C TRP A 227 -2.62 -4.52 -10.00
N PRO A 228 -1.94 -5.20 -10.92
CA PRO A 228 -2.32 -6.37 -11.71
C PRO A 228 -1.82 -7.70 -11.11
N HIS A 229 -1.75 -7.84 -9.80
CA HIS A 229 -1.36 -9.06 -9.08
C HIS A 229 0.01 -9.60 -9.47
N VAL A 230 1.00 -8.70 -9.55
CA VAL A 230 2.36 -9.05 -9.97
C VAL A 230 2.96 -10.15 -9.09
N MET A 231 3.80 -11.01 -9.69
CA MET A 231 4.48 -12.13 -9.02
C MET A 231 3.58 -13.23 -8.44
N VAL A 232 2.29 -13.24 -8.74
CA VAL A 232 1.40 -14.34 -8.33
C VAL A 232 1.74 -15.58 -9.14
N LYS A 233 2.11 -16.69 -8.45
CA LYS A 233 2.50 -17.97 -9.07
C LYS A 233 1.40 -19.02 -9.08
N LYS A 234 0.28 -18.75 -8.45
CA LYS A 234 -0.93 -19.58 -8.42
C LYS A 234 -2.03 -18.97 -9.29
N GLN A 235 -3.20 -19.59 -9.32
CA GLN A 235 -4.33 -19.02 -10.05
C GLN A 235 -4.58 -17.59 -9.60
N MET A 236 -4.62 -16.68 -10.59
CA MET A 236 -4.90 -15.25 -10.35
C MET A 236 -6.32 -15.12 -9.82
N PRO A 237 -6.54 -14.41 -8.71
CA PRO A 237 -7.89 -14.10 -8.27
C PRO A 237 -8.60 -13.16 -9.24
N HIS A 238 -9.91 -13.23 -9.29
CA HIS A 238 -10.70 -12.26 -10.02
C HIS A 238 -10.94 -11.03 -9.18
N ASP A 239 -10.72 -9.83 -9.71
CA ASP A 239 -10.81 -8.58 -8.93
C ASP A 239 -12.20 -8.35 -8.31
N ALA A 240 -13.28 -8.77 -9.01
CA ALA A 240 -14.62 -8.69 -8.47
C ALA A 240 -14.78 -9.58 -7.21
N ASP A 241 -14.22 -10.80 -7.22
CA ASP A 241 -14.28 -11.70 -6.08
C ASP A 241 -13.51 -11.13 -4.87
N LEU A 242 -12.39 -10.43 -5.13
CA LEU A 242 -11.64 -9.73 -4.07
C LEU A 242 -12.42 -8.54 -3.49
N CYS A 243 -13.22 -7.87 -4.33
CA CYS A 243 -14.11 -6.80 -3.89
C CYS A 243 -15.26 -7.35 -3.04
N ASP A 244 -15.90 -8.44 -3.50
CA ASP A 244 -17.00 -9.11 -2.79
C ASP A 244 -16.52 -9.75 -1.47
N LEU A 245 -15.25 -10.16 -1.41
CA LEU A 245 -14.65 -10.68 -0.18
C LEU A 245 -14.69 -9.65 0.96
N LEU A 246 -14.52 -8.36 0.65
CA LEU A 246 -14.62 -7.29 1.64
C LEU A 246 -16.03 -7.23 2.27
N ASP A 247 -17.07 -7.50 1.50
CA ASP A 247 -18.45 -7.55 2.03
C ASP A 247 -18.63 -8.65 3.09
N SER A 248 -17.94 -9.78 2.91
CA SER A 248 -17.93 -10.86 3.90
C SER A 248 -17.09 -10.53 5.13
N TRP A 249 -16.03 -9.75 4.97
CA TRP A 249 -15.10 -9.36 6.04
C TRP A 249 -15.62 -8.20 6.88
N ALA A 250 -16.27 -7.23 6.26
CA ALA A 250 -16.84 -6.05 6.88
C ALA A 250 -18.36 -6.02 6.63
N GLN A 251 -19.13 -6.84 7.37
CA GLN A 251 -20.57 -7.02 7.14
C GLN A 251 -21.40 -5.75 7.41
N ASP A 252 -20.90 -4.87 8.29
CA ASP A 252 -21.52 -3.57 8.54
C ASP A 252 -21.25 -2.62 7.36
N SER A 253 -22.30 -2.05 6.79
CA SER A 253 -22.21 -1.13 5.65
C SER A 253 -21.51 0.19 6.01
N SER A 254 -21.62 0.65 7.25
CA SER A 254 -20.92 1.86 7.72
C SER A 254 -19.41 1.61 7.81
N LEU A 255 -19.02 0.46 8.30
CA LEU A 255 -17.62 0.04 8.32
C LEU A 255 -17.05 -0.08 6.90
N ARG A 256 -17.79 -0.69 5.96
CA ARG A 256 -17.35 -0.76 4.55
C ARG A 256 -17.18 0.63 3.94
N ASN A 257 -18.14 1.54 4.21
CA ASN A 257 -18.02 2.91 3.73
C ASN A 257 -16.77 3.58 4.30
N SER A 258 -16.49 3.41 5.59
CA SER A 258 -15.28 3.96 6.20
C SER A 258 -14.02 3.41 5.52
N ILE A 259 -13.91 2.10 5.31
CA ILE A 259 -12.76 1.46 4.66
C ILE A 259 -12.60 1.90 3.20
N LEU A 260 -13.70 2.02 2.45
CA LEU A 260 -13.67 2.30 1.02
C LEU A 260 -13.70 3.79 0.66
N VAL A 261 -14.13 4.67 1.57
CA VAL A 261 -14.37 6.09 1.27
C VAL A 261 -13.73 7.02 2.29
N ASP A 262 -14.16 6.97 3.56
CA ASP A 262 -13.79 7.99 4.53
C ASP A 262 -12.32 7.93 4.91
N ASN A 263 -11.84 6.75 5.27
CA ASN A 263 -10.44 6.50 5.63
C ASN A 263 -9.46 6.85 4.49
N PRO A 264 -9.68 6.40 3.24
CA PRO A 264 -8.85 6.81 2.11
C PRO A 264 -8.88 8.31 1.82
N CYS A 265 -10.02 8.99 2.01
CA CYS A 265 -10.10 10.44 1.86
C CYS A 265 -9.16 11.15 2.83
N ILE A 266 -9.11 10.69 4.09
CA ILE A 266 -8.25 11.26 5.13
C ILE A 266 -6.75 11.00 4.80
N LEU A 267 -6.42 9.73 4.53
CA LEU A 267 -5.02 9.33 4.38
C LEU A 267 -4.37 9.91 3.11
N TYR A 268 -5.13 9.99 2.01
CA TYR A 268 -4.60 10.41 0.70
C TYR A 268 -5.04 11.82 0.29
N ASP A 269 -5.62 12.60 1.20
CA ASP A 269 -6.06 13.97 0.93
C ASP A 269 -6.92 14.06 -0.34
N PHE A 270 -7.92 13.20 -0.45
CA PHE A 270 -8.95 13.36 -1.45
C PHE A 270 -10.02 14.34 -0.96
N PRO A 271 -10.52 15.23 -1.82
CA PRO A 271 -11.67 16.05 -1.46
C PRO A 271 -12.87 15.15 -1.14
N ALA A 272 -13.66 15.54 -0.15
CA ALA A 272 -14.91 14.83 0.18
C ALA A 272 -15.78 14.64 -1.08
N LEU A 273 -16.44 13.50 -1.18
CA LEU A 273 -17.40 13.29 -2.26
C LEU A 273 -18.56 14.28 -2.03
N LYS A 274 -18.88 15.07 -3.03
CA LYS A 274 -20.10 15.89 -2.98
C LYS A 274 -21.29 14.94 -2.99
N SER A 275 -22.08 14.96 -1.92
CA SER A 275 -23.36 14.28 -1.83
C SER A 275 -24.30 14.69 -2.94
#